data_a17f3cf764cc7edaccefe73f0a4033b0
#
_entry.id   a17f3cf764cc7edaccefe73f0a4033b0
#
_cell.length_a   1.000
_cell.length_b   1.000
_cell.length_c   1.000
_cell.angle_alpha   90.00
_cell.angle_beta   90.00
_cell.angle_gamma   90.00
#
_symmetry.space_group_name_H-M   'P 1'
#
loop_
_entity.id
_entity.type
_entity.pdbx_description
1 polymer ?
#
loop_
_entity_poly.entity_id
_entity_poly.type
_entity_poly.pdbx_seq_one_letter_code
_entity_poly.pdbx_strand_id
1 'polypeptide(L)'
;MAKEQVSSILRALEILECFMDNETEWTLKRLVAQLDLPTTTVHRQLSTLTDRGYLVQDPVRKSYRVGPRLLLLSSTVLSHSDLRSTARPELEKLSATVKETINL
;
A
#
# COMPACT_ATOMS: atom_id res chain seq x y z
N MET A 1 4.70 23.93 8.29
CA MET A 1 3.29 24.27 8.40
C MET A 1 2.41 23.14 7.89
N ALA A 2 1.47 22.75 8.69
CA ALA A 2 0.58 21.67 8.30
C ALA A 2 -0.41 22.15 7.25
N LYS A 3 -0.57 21.37 6.20
CA LYS A 3 -1.59 21.64 5.19
C LYS A 3 -2.81 20.80 5.51
N GLU A 4 -3.96 21.27 5.11
CA GLU A 4 -5.16 20.48 5.23
C GLU A 4 -5.03 19.24 4.35
N GLN A 5 -5.40 18.09 4.90
CA GLN A 5 -5.36 16.83 4.19
C GLN A 5 -6.78 16.33 3.99
N VAL A 6 -7.01 15.77 2.81
CA VAL A 6 -8.32 15.21 2.50
C VAL A 6 -8.46 13.89 3.24
N SER A 7 -9.47 13.81 4.12
CA SER A 7 -9.64 12.67 5.03
C SER A 7 -9.75 11.33 4.31
N SER A 8 -10.50 11.27 3.20
CA SER A 8 -10.69 10.00 2.50
C SER A 8 -9.38 9.51 1.88
N ILE A 9 -8.59 10.42 1.34
CA ILE A 9 -7.29 10.05 0.77
C ILE A 9 -6.34 9.62 1.89
N LEU A 10 -6.34 10.36 2.99
CA LEU A 10 -5.50 10.02 4.13
C LEU A 10 -5.80 8.61 4.64
N ARG A 11 -7.10 8.27 4.76
CA ARG A 11 -7.48 6.93 5.21
C ARG A 11 -7.01 5.83 4.27
N ALA A 12 -7.13 6.08 2.95
CA ALA A 12 -6.66 5.11 1.97
C ALA A 12 -5.15 4.89 2.10
N LEU A 13 -4.40 5.98 2.28
CA LEU A 13 -2.96 5.88 2.44
C LEU A 13 -2.59 5.15 3.72
N GLU A 14 -3.29 5.40 4.81
CA GLU A 14 -3.03 4.71 6.06
C GLU A 14 -3.25 3.21 5.93
N ILE A 15 -4.27 2.82 5.18
CA ILE A 15 -4.52 1.40 4.93
C ILE A 15 -3.37 0.79 4.13
N LEU A 16 -2.97 1.44 3.05
CA LEU A 16 -1.87 0.94 2.23
C LEU A 16 -0.57 0.84 3.02
N GLU A 17 -0.34 1.79 3.89
CA GLU A 17 0.89 1.81 4.69
C GLU A 17 0.97 0.67 5.69
N CYS A 18 -0.17 0.09 6.07
CA CYS A 18 -0.14 -1.10 6.91
C CYS A 18 0.59 -2.26 6.25
N PHE A 19 0.55 -2.32 4.91
CA PHE A 19 1.19 -3.40 4.17
C PHE A 19 2.70 -3.21 4.01
N MET A 20 3.24 -2.11 4.50
CA MET A 20 4.69 -1.86 4.46
C MET A 20 5.44 -2.63 5.54
N ASP A 21 4.74 -3.12 6.55
CA ASP A 21 5.33 -3.88 7.64
C ASP A 21 5.55 -5.33 7.22
N ASN A 22 5.98 -6.17 8.17
CA ASN A 22 6.23 -7.58 7.92
C ASN A 22 4.99 -8.37 7.54
N GLU A 23 3.82 -7.85 7.89
CA GLU A 23 2.56 -8.49 7.57
C GLU A 23 2.19 -8.24 6.12
N THR A 24 2.04 -9.30 5.36
CA THR A 24 1.69 -9.19 3.94
C THR A 24 0.20 -9.32 3.68
N GLU A 25 -0.54 -9.82 4.64
CA GLU A 25 -1.98 -9.98 4.54
C GLU A 25 -2.66 -9.33 5.72
N TRP A 26 -3.76 -8.64 5.44
CA TRP A 26 -4.55 -7.95 6.45
C TRP A 26 -6.01 -8.27 6.23
N THR A 27 -6.73 -8.46 7.34
CA THR A 27 -8.19 -8.60 7.28
C THR A 27 -8.84 -7.26 7.62
N LEU A 28 -10.10 -7.13 7.25
CA LEU A 28 -10.88 -5.94 7.61
C LEU A 28 -10.84 -5.72 9.13
N LYS A 29 -11.05 -6.78 9.89
CA LYS A 29 -11.08 -6.69 11.35
C LYS A 29 -9.75 -6.18 11.92
N ARG A 30 -8.65 -6.69 11.41
CA ARG A 30 -7.33 -6.27 11.88
C ARG A 30 -7.04 -4.82 11.51
N LEU A 31 -7.43 -4.40 10.33
CA LEU A 31 -7.24 -3.02 9.90
C LEU A 31 -8.06 -2.06 10.75
N VAL A 32 -9.30 -2.42 11.05
CA VAL A 32 -10.16 -1.61 11.92
C VAL A 32 -9.49 -1.44 13.29
N ALA A 33 -8.97 -2.50 13.85
CA ALA A 33 -8.32 -2.44 15.16
C ALA A 33 -7.02 -1.61 15.08
N GLN A 34 -6.24 -1.80 14.04
CA GLN A 34 -4.94 -1.13 13.90
C GLN A 34 -5.10 0.37 13.71
N LEU A 35 -6.08 0.78 12.90
CA LEU A 35 -6.26 2.18 12.52
C LEU A 35 -7.25 2.91 13.41
N ASP A 36 -7.98 2.17 14.24
CA ASP A 36 -9.02 2.74 15.11
C ASP A 36 -10.02 3.56 14.31
N LEU A 37 -10.52 2.96 13.24
CA LEU A 37 -11.52 3.58 12.36
C LEU A 37 -12.79 2.74 12.33
N PRO A 38 -13.92 3.36 12.01
CA PRO A 38 -15.15 2.59 11.87
C PRO A 38 -15.05 1.53 10.79
N THR A 39 -15.66 0.38 11.02
CA THR A 39 -15.65 -0.74 10.08
C THR A 39 -16.14 -0.32 8.70
N THR A 40 -17.22 0.47 8.64
CA THR A 40 -17.78 0.91 7.36
C THR A 40 -16.79 1.77 6.58
N THR A 41 -16.04 2.62 7.26
CA THR A 41 -15.04 3.46 6.62
C THR A 41 -13.93 2.60 6.00
N VAL A 42 -13.39 1.67 6.78
CA VAL A 42 -12.31 0.80 6.30
C VAL A 42 -12.81 -0.08 5.15
N HIS A 43 -14.00 -0.64 5.29
CA HIS A 43 -14.55 -1.50 4.25
C HIS A 43 -14.73 -0.77 2.93
N ARG A 44 -15.24 0.45 2.97
CA ARG A 44 -15.44 1.26 1.77
C ARG A 44 -14.11 1.58 1.09
N GLN A 45 -13.10 1.91 1.87
CA GLN A 45 -11.77 2.18 1.33
C GLN A 45 -11.18 0.92 0.69
N LEU A 46 -11.30 -0.21 1.37
CA LEU A 46 -10.80 -1.48 0.84
C LEU A 46 -11.48 -1.86 -0.46
N SER A 47 -12.79 -1.65 -0.53
CA SER A 47 -13.55 -1.96 -1.74
C SER A 47 -13.05 -1.13 -2.93
N THR A 48 -12.84 0.15 -2.72
CA THR A 48 -12.35 1.04 -3.77
C THR A 48 -10.95 0.65 -4.20
N LEU A 49 -10.06 0.40 -3.24
CA LEU A 49 -8.70 0.01 -3.55
C LEU A 49 -8.64 -1.31 -4.32
N THR A 50 -9.52 -2.25 -3.94
CA THR A 50 -9.59 -3.55 -4.60
C THR A 50 -10.14 -3.41 -6.03
N ASP A 51 -11.19 -2.61 -6.19
CA ASP A 51 -11.78 -2.37 -7.51
C ASP A 51 -10.77 -1.76 -8.48
N ARG A 52 -9.89 -0.93 -7.97
CA ARG A 52 -8.89 -0.27 -8.81
C ARG A 52 -7.62 -1.08 -8.99
N GLY A 53 -7.51 -2.23 -8.36
CA GLY A 53 -6.36 -3.11 -8.51
C GLY A 53 -5.18 -2.81 -7.60
N TYR A 54 -5.35 -1.91 -6.62
CA TYR A 54 -4.29 -1.61 -5.67
C TYR A 54 -4.23 -2.62 -4.54
N LEU A 55 -5.34 -3.30 -4.28
CA LEU A 55 -5.37 -4.42 -3.35
C LEU A 55 -6.06 -5.60 -4.04
N VAL A 56 -5.81 -6.78 -3.51
CA VAL A 56 -6.47 -8.01 -3.95
C VAL A 56 -7.02 -8.71 -2.71
N GLN A 57 -8.25 -9.18 -2.79
CA GLN A 57 -8.86 -9.91 -1.68
C GLN A 57 -8.85 -11.40 -1.98
N ASP A 58 -8.39 -12.18 -1.00
CA ASP A 58 -8.48 -13.64 -1.05
C ASP A 58 -9.96 -14.03 -0.90
N PRO A 59 -10.53 -14.78 -1.85
CA PRO A 59 -11.97 -15.09 -1.82
C PRO A 59 -12.37 -16.05 -0.71
N VAL A 60 -11.42 -16.83 -0.20
CA VAL A 60 -11.70 -17.81 0.87
C VAL A 60 -11.44 -17.19 2.24
N ARG A 61 -10.23 -16.68 2.46
CA ARG A 61 -9.85 -16.13 3.76
C ARG A 61 -10.31 -14.70 3.97
N LYS A 62 -10.75 -14.03 2.91
CA LYS A 62 -11.21 -12.65 2.94
C LYS A 62 -10.13 -11.65 3.36
N SER A 63 -8.88 -12.07 3.41
CA SER A 63 -7.76 -11.19 3.68
C SER A 63 -7.36 -10.42 2.43
N TYR A 64 -6.67 -9.31 2.61
CA TYR A 64 -6.25 -8.43 1.53
C TYR A 64 -4.73 -8.44 1.41
N ARG A 65 -4.26 -8.29 0.19
CA ARG A 65 -2.83 -8.17 -0.15
C ARG A 65 -2.64 -7.04 -1.13
N VAL A 66 -1.41 -6.60 -1.25
CA VAL A 66 -1.05 -5.58 -2.23
C VAL A 66 -1.32 -6.11 -3.65
N GLY A 67 -1.99 -5.30 -4.45
CA GLY A 67 -2.36 -5.68 -5.81
C GLY A 67 -1.37 -5.22 -6.86
N PRO A 68 -1.56 -5.68 -8.11
CA PRO A 68 -0.60 -5.42 -9.20
C PRO A 68 -0.47 -3.95 -9.59
N ARG A 69 -1.48 -3.12 -9.32
CA ARG A 69 -1.39 -1.69 -9.64
C ARG A 69 -0.25 -1.01 -8.88
N LEU A 70 -0.04 -1.40 -7.63
CA LEU A 70 1.05 -0.83 -6.86
C LEU A 70 2.40 -1.23 -7.41
N LEU A 71 2.51 -2.45 -7.93
CA LEU A 71 3.74 -2.89 -8.56
C LEU A 71 4.04 -2.07 -9.82
N LEU A 72 3.00 -1.78 -10.61
CA LEU A 72 3.17 -0.95 -11.80
C LEU A 72 3.65 0.45 -11.45
N LEU A 73 3.07 1.05 -10.41
CA LEU A 73 3.49 2.37 -9.96
C LEU A 73 4.92 2.36 -9.48
N SER A 74 5.29 1.35 -8.69
CA SER A 74 6.64 1.28 -8.16
C SER A 74 7.67 1.05 -9.26
N SER A 75 7.34 0.28 -10.29
CA SER A 75 8.28 0.06 -11.38
C SER A 75 8.55 1.35 -12.15
N THR A 76 7.54 2.20 -12.31
CA THR A 76 7.71 3.50 -12.93
C THR A 76 8.67 4.36 -12.13
N VAL A 77 8.47 4.40 -10.82
CA VAL A 77 9.31 5.17 -9.92
C VAL A 77 10.76 4.69 -9.97
N LEU A 78 10.95 3.38 -9.90
CA LEU A 78 12.28 2.79 -9.83
C LEU A 78 13.06 2.92 -11.13
N SER A 79 12.39 3.11 -12.26
CA SER A 79 13.04 3.22 -13.55
C SER A 79 13.48 4.66 -13.89
N HIS A 80 13.03 5.65 -13.13
CA HIS A 80 13.34 7.05 -13.42
C HIS A 80 14.59 7.51 -12.68
N SER A 81 15.52 8.12 -13.44
CA SER A 81 16.79 8.59 -12.89
C SER A 81 16.64 9.73 -11.90
N ASP A 82 15.59 10.51 -12.02
CA ASP A 82 15.37 11.65 -11.12
C ASP A 82 15.26 11.23 -9.67
N LEU A 83 14.71 10.07 -9.43
CA LEU A 83 14.54 9.58 -8.06
C LEU A 83 15.85 9.20 -7.42
N ARG A 84 16.82 8.80 -8.23
CA ARG A 84 18.14 8.46 -7.71
C ARG A 84 18.87 9.66 -7.16
N SER A 85 18.64 10.83 -7.75
CA SER A 85 19.29 12.04 -7.27
C SER A 85 18.59 12.66 -6.08
N THR A 86 17.29 12.37 -5.89
CA THR A 86 16.49 13.00 -4.85
C THR A 86 16.54 12.25 -3.52
N ALA A 87 16.47 10.92 -3.54
CA ALA A 87 16.42 10.13 -2.31
C ALA A 87 17.20 8.84 -2.49
N ARG A 88 18.41 9.00 -3.00
CA ARG A 88 19.23 7.87 -3.41
C ARG A 88 19.38 6.73 -2.39
N PRO A 89 19.83 7.01 -1.15
CA PRO A 89 20.08 5.89 -0.25
C PRO A 89 18.85 5.06 0.05
N GLU A 90 17.71 5.71 0.26
CA GLU A 90 16.47 5.01 0.56
C GLU A 90 15.94 4.28 -0.65
N LEU A 91 16.04 4.91 -1.82
CA LEU A 91 15.55 4.30 -3.06
C LEU A 91 16.39 3.12 -3.49
N GLU A 92 17.70 3.19 -3.30
CA GLU A 92 18.57 2.07 -3.61
C GLU A 92 18.25 0.88 -2.73
N LYS A 93 18.03 1.11 -1.45
CA LYS A 93 17.67 0.07 -0.52
C LYS A 93 16.33 -0.55 -0.88
N LEU A 94 15.35 0.28 -1.20
CA LEU A 94 14.03 -0.18 -1.61
C LEU A 94 14.11 -0.96 -2.92
N SER A 95 14.88 -0.46 -3.88
CA SER A 95 15.05 -1.10 -5.17
C SER A 95 15.65 -2.50 -5.02
N ALA A 96 16.66 -2.64 -4.16
CA ALA A 96 17.27 -3.94 -3.90
C ALA A 96 16.24 -4.92 -3.31
N THR A 97 15.43 -4.44 -2.36
CA THR A 97 14.40 -5.27 -1.74
C THR A 97 13.36 -5.72 -2.77
N VAL A 98 12.92 -4.80 -3.62
CA VAL A 98 11.94 -5.11 -4.65
C VAL A 98 12.49 -6.12 -5.65
N LYS A 99 13.73 -5.95 -6.06
CA LYS A 99 14.37 -6.87 -7.01
C LYS A 99 14.48 -8.28 -6.42
N GLU A 100 14.81 -8.39 -5.16
CA GLU A 100 14.88 -9.69 -4.50
C GLU A 100 13.50 -10.35 -4.48
N THR A 101 12.46 -9.58 -4.19
CA THR A 101 11.10 -10.10 -4.15
C THR A 101 10.64 -10.58 -5.52
N ILE A 102 10.96 -9.83 -6.55
CA ILE A 102 10.52 -10.14 -7.91
C ILE A 102 11.28 -11.35 -8.47
N ASN A 103 12.52 -11.53 -8.08
CA ASN A 103 13.35 -12.60 -8.60
C ASN A 103 13.12 -13.94 -7.93
N LEU A 104 12.21 -14.00 -7.00
CA LEU A 104 11.82 -15.27 -6.41
C LEU A 104 11.01 -16.09 -7.39
#